data_d36ade92c419b56a46f155fc0c716c62
#
_entry.id   d36ade92c419b56a46f155fc0c716c62
#
_cell.length_a   1.000
_cell.length_b   1.000
_cell.length_c   1.000
_cell.angle_alpha   90.00
_cell.angle_beta   90.00
_cell.angle_gamma   90.00
#
_symmetry.space_group_name_H-M   'P 1'
#
loop_
_entity.id
_entity.type
_entity.pdbx_description
1 polymer ?
#
loop_
_entity_poly.entity_id
_entity_poly.type
_entity_poly.pdbx_seq_one_letter_code
_entity_poly.pdbx_strand_id
1 'polypeptide(L)'
;MEPYKAKKMPLEYKIDKEMLMLISEANVKYGEYKSLLNTLEFDAGFFLDSVILNESYKSTQIEGTQISQDEMYYLKYMEITDDSREIQNLKKTIEYASSNLQVGNKISYELVNEMHRIILDSVRGSQRNPGQIRTTQNWIGPRGCTIDTATFVPPIPEEVYGLLKNLYEYMNDEFEDPLLVNIALSHMQFETIHAYKDGNGRLGRALIPVQMAMLDQSTPILYMSEILELYKPSYQRNLMECRRGNVSGYIKFFLQCIIDQCNAYIYKLDRIKEIYKEDMKTIEAIKGNSVYKIMPVIMKQIVFTKKEIQELSGVSPNVVSKIINQLVDLNVIIPDSTKMKKGY
;
A
#
# COMPACT_ATOMS: atom_id res chain seq x y z
N MET A 1 -10.93 24.97 18.42
CA MET A 1 -11.61 23.65 18.63
C MET A 1 -10.87 22.90 19.72
N GLU A 2 -11.58 22.21 20.63
CA GLU A 2 -10.93 21.42 21.69
C GLU A 2 -10.35 20.12 21.14
N PRO A 3 -9.24 19.63 21.74
CA PRO A 3 -8.66 18.34 21.39
C PRO A 3 -9.62 17.19 21.66
N TYR A 4 -9.63 16.22 20.75
CA TYR A 4 -10.47 15.03 20.85
C TYR A 4 -10.00 14.12 21.99
N LYS A 5 -10.94 13.60 22.78
CA LYS A 5 -10.66 12.61 23.82
C LYS A 5 -10.84 11.22 23.24
N ALA A 6 -9.73 10.62 22.79
CA ALA A 6 -9.76 9.29 22.22
C ALA A 6 -10.05 8.23 23.29
N LYS A 7 -10.95 7.30 22.95
CA LYS A 7 -11.17 6.09 23.76
C LYS A 7 -10.02 5.10 23.54
N LYS A 8 -9.75 4.28 24.53
CA LYS A 8 -8.83 3.14 24.42
C LYS A 8 -9.48 1.99 23.66
N MET A 9 -8.67 1.17 23.00
CA MET A 9 -9.10 -0.07 22.38
C MET A 9 -9.29 -1.16 23.45
N PRO A 10 -10.21 -2.13 23.24
CA PRO A 10 -11.13 -2.22 22.08
C PRO A 10 -12.27 -1.20 22.16
N LEU A 11 -12.80 -0.80 21.01
CA LEU A 11 -13.98 0.07 20.95
C LEU A 11 -15.24 -0.76 20.95
N GLU A 12 -16.27 -0.24 21.63
CA GLU A 12 -17.59 -0.86 21.62
C GLU A 12 -18.29 -0.66 20.28
N TYR A 13 -18.81 -1.74 19.71
CA TYR A 13 -19.65 -1.73 18.51
C TYR A 13 -20.69 -2.85 18.59
N LYS A 14 -21.71 -2.81 17.72
CA LYS A 14 -22.74 -3.84 17.64
C LYS A 14 -22.63 -4.58 16.32
N ILE A 15 -22.61 -5.90 16.40
CA ILE A 15 -22.72 -6.78 15.24
C ILE A 15 -24.19 -6.96 14.93
N ASP A 16 -24.66 -6.38 13.84
CA ASP A 16 -25.98 -6.64 13.27
C ASP A 16 -25.87 -7.61 12.09
N LYS A 17 -27.00 -7.99 11.51
CA LYS A 17 -27.07 -8.94 10.39
C LYS A 17 -26.25 -8.47 9.18
N GLU A 18 -26.29 -7.18 8.87
CA GLU A 18 -25.54 -6.60 7.75
C GLU A 18 -24.04 -6.71 7.97
N MET A 19 -23.54 -6.33 9.16
CA MET A 19 -22.14 -6.44 9.51
C MET A 19 -21.66 -7.89 9.47
N LEU A 20 -22.46 -8.84 9.97
CA LEU A 20 -22.13 -10.26 9.92
C LEU A 20 -21.98 -10.76 8.47
N MET A 21 -22.86 -10.32 7.58
CA MET A 21 -22.76 -10.64 6.14
C MET A 21 -21.50 -10.05 5.52
N LEU A 22 -21.18 -8.78 5.81
CA LEU A 22 -19.96 -8.12 5.32
C LEU A 22 -18.69 -8.78 5.84
N ILE A 23 -18.64 -9.17 7.12
CA ILE A 23 -17.51 -9.93 7.68
C ILE A 23 -17.33 -11.25 6.93
N SER A 24 -18.42 -11.99 6.71
CA SER A 24 -18.37 -13.25 5.98
C SER A 24 -17.90 -13.07 4.54
N GLU A 25 -18.46 -12.12 3.81
CA GLU A 25 -18.13 -11.84 2.42
C GLU A 25 -16.69 -11.36 2.28
N ALA A 26 -16.22 -10.44 3.14
CA ALA A 26 -14.85 -9.94 3.13
C ALA A 26 -13.82 -11.05 3.35
N ASN A 27 -14.08 -11.97 4.30
CA ASN A 27 -13.23 -13.13 4.53
C ASN A 27 -13.21 -14.09 3.32
N VAL A 28 -14.37 -14.34 2.69
CA VAL A 28 -14.45 -15.17 1.49
C VAL A 28 -13.62 -14.53 0.36
N LYS A 29 -13.80 -13.23 0.10
CA LYS A 29 -13.08 -12.53 -0.97
C LYS A 29 -11.58 -12.44 -0.72
N TYR A 30 -11.17 -12.20 0.52
CA TYR A 30 -9.76 -12.25 0.89
C TYR A 30 -9.17 -13.65 0.71
N GLY A 31 -9.87 -14.69 1.13
CA GLY A 31 -9.45 -16.09 0.94
C GLY A 31 -9.38 -16.49 -0.54
N GLU A 32 -10.33 -16.06 -1.37
CA GLU A 32 -10.35 -16.26 -2.82
C GLU A 32 -9.11 -15.60 -3.48
N TYR A 33 -8.85 -14.34 -3.15
CA TYR A 33 -7.68 -13.60 -3.63
C TYR A 33 -6.36 -14.28 -3.22
N LYS A 34 -6.22 -14.64 -1.94
CA LYS A 34 -5.03 -15.33 -1.40
C LYS A 34 -4.82 -16.70 -2.08
N SER A 35 -5.89 -17.46 -2.29
CA SER A 35 -5.84 -18.74 -2.99
C SER A 35 -5.41 -18.56 -4.45
N LEU A 36 -5.93 -17.55 -5.13
CA LEU A 36 -5.58 -17.26 -6.51
C LEU A 36 -4.10 -16.92 -6.66
N LEU A 37 -3.52 -16.11 -5.76
CA LEU A 37 -2.08 -15.81 -5.73
C LEU A 37 -1.22 -17.08 -5.59
N ASN A 38 -1.64 -18.04 -4.76
CA ASN A 38 -0.90 -19.27 -4.51
C ASN A 38 -0.98 -20.30 -5.66
N THR A 39 -1.92 -20.09 -6.59
CA THR A 39 -2.17 -21.00 -7.74
C THR A 39 -1.70 -20.43 -9.08
N LEU A 40 -0.93 -19.34 -9.07
CA LEU A 40 -0.40 -18.76 -10.31
C LEU A 40 0.64 -19.68 -10.96
N GLU A 41 0.62 -19.75 -12.30
CA GLU A 41 1.61 -20.49 -13.09
C GLU A 41 2.95 -19.74 -13.22
N PHE A 42 3.01 -18.52 -12.68
CA PHE A 42 4.20 -17.66 -12.65
C PHE A 42 4.43 -17.11 -11.23
N ASP A 43 5.58 -16.50 -11.00
CA ASP A 43 5.94 -15.92 -9.70
C ASP A 43 4.95 -14.78 -9.31
N ALA A 44 4.20 -14.97 -8.23
CA ALA A 44 3.28 -13.98 -7.69
C ALA A 44 3.95 -12.63 -7.39
N GLY A 45 5.27 -12.62 -7.18
CA GLY A 45 6.05 -11.40 -7.01
C GLY A 45 5.90 -10.41 -8.16
N PHE A 46 5.63 -10.87 -9.40
CA PHE A 46 5.39 -9.97 -10.54
C PHE A 46 4.17 -9.08 -10.32
N PHE A 47 3.10 -9.67 -9.81
CA PHE A 47 1.89 -8.93 -9.47
C PHE A 47 2.09 -8.09 -8.22
N LEU A 48 2.65 -8.66 -7.16
CA LEU A 48 2.82 -7.98 -5.87
C LEU A 48 3.75 -6.76 -5.96
N ASP A 49 4.82 -6.81 -6.74
CA ASP A 49 5.71 -5.66 -6.97
C ASP A 49 4.95 -4.46 -7.60
N SER A 50 4.05 -4.75 -8.54
CA SER A 50 3.20 -3.73 -9.16
C SER A 50 2.15 -3.19 -8.19
N VAL A 51 1.60 -4.05 -7.34
CA VAL A 51 0.61 -3.67 -6.33
C VAL A 51 1.24 -2.78 -5.24
N ILE A 52 2.45 -3.09 -4.77
CA ILE A 52 3.17 -2.25 -3.79
C ILE A 52 3.49 -0.87 -4.40
N LEU A 53 3.88 -0.81 -5.66
CA LEU A 53 4.11 0.45 -6.34
C LEU A 53 2.82 1.27 -6.46
N ASN A 54 1.72 0.64 -6.86
CA ASN A 54 0.40 1.28 -6.95
C ASN A 54 -0.11 1.73 -5.57
N GLU A 55 0.08 0.94 -4.51
CA GLU A 55 -0.22 1.32 -3.12
C GLU A 55 0.52 2.59 -2.75
N SER A 56 1.83 2.64 -3.01
CA SER A 56 2.67 3.78 -2.69
C SER A 56 2.23 5.05 -3.44
N TYR A 57 1.88 4.90 -4.71
CA TYR A 57 1.35 5.98 -5.52
C TYR A 57 -0.02 6.46 -5.03
N LYS A 58 -0.98 5.55 -4.84
CA LYS A 58 -2.34 5.89 -4.40
C LYS A 58 -2.37 6.50 -3.00
N SER A 59 -1.56 5.96 -2.09
CA SER A 59 -1.45 6.51 -0.74
C SER A 59 -0.91 7.95 -0.74
N THR A 60 0.08 8.26 -1.58
CA THR A 60 0.59 9.63 -1.70
C THR A 60 -0.39 10.56 -2.43
N GLN A 61 -1.17 10.05 -3.40
CA GLN A 61 -2.26 10.81 -4.04
C GLN A 61 -3.35 11.25 -3.05
N ILE A 62 -3.69 10.42 -2.07
CA ILE A 62 -4.61 10.80 -0.98
C ILE A 62 -4.12 12.06 -0.26
N GLU A 63 -2.80 12.20 -0.08
CA GLU A 63 -2.15 13.36 0.55
C GLU A 63 -1.90 14.54 -0.42
N GLY A 64 -2.18 14.37 -1.71
CA GLY A 64 -2.12 15.45 -2.70
C GLY A 64 -0.86 15.49 -3.56
N THR A 65 -0.11 14.41 -3.65
CA THR A 65 1.01 14.26 -4.60
C THR A 65 0.50 14.34 -6.05
N GLN A 66 1.25 15.03 -6.93
CA GLN A 66 0.80 15.44 -8.27
C GLN A 66 1.41 14.62 -9.42
N ILE A 67 2.04 13.47 -9.14
CA ILE A 67 2.54 12.57 -10.19
C ILE A 67 1.36 11.87 -10.87
N SER A 68 1.40 11.75 -12.19
CA SER A 68 0.44 10.95 -12.96
C SER A 68 0.72 9.44 -12.84
N GLN A 69 -0.26 8.62 -13.20
CA GLN A 69 -0.11 7.17 -13.18
C GLN A 69 0.98 6.71 -14.17
N ASP A 70 1.08 7.35 -15.33
CA ASP A 70 2.11 7.01 -16.31
C ASP A 70 3.51 7.34 -15.76
N GLU A 71 3.69 8.53 -15.19
CA GLU A 71 4.97 8.91 -14.55
C GLU A 71 5.39 7.96 -13.44
N MET A 72 4.44 7.38 -12.70
CA MET A 72 4.73 6.38 -11.67
C MET A 72 5.54 5.18 -12.21
N TYR A 73 5.26 4.72 -13.43
CA TYR A 73 6.00 3.61 -14.04
C TYR A 73 7.41 4.00 -14.48
N TYR A 74 7.67 5.30 -14.69
CA TYR A 74 8.95 5.83 -15.10
C TYR A 74 9.82 6.38 -13.96
N LEU A 75 9.41 6.25 -12.71
CA LEU A 75 10.11 6.84 -11.55
C LEU A 75 11.62 6.55 -11.51
N LYS A 76 12.05 5.35 -11.93
CA LYS A 76 13.45 4.96 -11.95
C LYS A 76 14.28 5.65 -13.07
N TYR A 77 13.61 6.33 -14.02
CA TYR A 77 14.23 6.99 -15.16
C TYR A 77 14.05 8.52 -15.17
N MET A 78 13.27 9.04 -14.22
CA MET A 78 12.99 10.46 -14.07
C MET A 78 13.96 11.13 -13.09
N GLU A 79 14.07 12.45 -13.16
CA GLU A 79 14.69 13.22 -12.10
C GLU A 79 13.91 13.04 -10.79
N ILE A 80 14.64 12.93 -9.69
CA ILE A 80 14.04 12.74 -8.38
C ILE A 80 13.45 14.07 -7.91
N THR A 81 12.13 14.14 -7.87
CA THR A 81 11.36 15.22 -7.26
C THR A 81 10.92 14.82 -5.84
N ASP A 82 10.43 15.77 -5.04
CA ASP A 82 9.84 15.44 -3.73
C ASP A 82 8.69 14.46 -3.87
N ASP A 83 7.82 14.66 -4.87
CA ASP A 83 6.66 13.80 -5.11
C ASP A 83 7.08 12.37 -5.51
N SER A 84 8.08 12.23 -6.40
CA SER A 84 8.61 10.91 -6.78
C SER A 84 9.31 10.20 -5.61
N ARG A 85 10.00 10.96 -4.77
CA ARG A 85 10.65 10.45 -3.56
C ARG A 85 9.66 9.99 -2.50
N GLU A 86 8.54 10.70 -2.32
CA GLU A 86 7.47 10.28 -1.42
C GLU A 86 6.92 8.89 -1.78
N ILE A 87 6.72 8.61 -3.08
CA ILE A 87 6.30 7.28 -3.56
C ILE A 87 7.37 6.23 -3.28
N GLN A 88 8.64 6.52 -3.61
CA GLN A 88 9.75 5.61 -3.38
C GLN A 88 9.96 5.32 -1.89
N ASN A 89 9.82 6.32 -1.02
CA ASN A 89 9.95 6.16 0.41
C ASN A 89 8.83 5.28 0.98
N LEU A 90 7.59 5.45 0.52
CA LEU A 90 6.49 4.61 0.98
C LEU A 90 6.68 3.15 0.54
N LYS A 91 7.12 2.92 -0.71
CA LYS A 91 7.52 1.58 -1.17
C LYS A 91 8.60 0.98 -0.27
N LYS A 92 9.70 1.72 -0.02
CA LYS A 92 10.77 1.28 0.90
C LYS A 92 10.27 0.99 2.31
N THR A 93 9.30 1.76 2.80
CA THR A 93 8.69 1.55 4.12
C THR A 93 7.98 0.22 4.21
N ILE A 94 7.19 -0.12 3.19
CA ILE A 94 6.47 -1.39 3.12
C ILE A 94 7.46 -2.56 3.01
N GLU A 95 8.48 -2.44 2.16
CA GLU A 95 9.53 -3.45 1.99
C GLU A 95 10.33 -3.63 3.28
N TYR A 96 10.70 -2.55 3.97
CA TYR A 96 11.35 -2.59 5.28
C TYR A 96 10.50 -3.32 6.31
N ALA A 97 9.23 -2.94 6.47
CA ALA A 97 8.34 -3.58 7.42
C ALA A 97 8.15 -5.07 7.10
N SER A 98 7.96 -5.41 5.82
CA SER A 98 7.81 -6.79 5.37
C SER A 98 9.04 -7.64 5.68
N SER A 99 10.25 -7.12 5.46
CA SER A 99 11.50 -7.83 5.74
C SER A 99 11.79 -7.99 7.24
N ASN A 100 11.26 -7.11 8.08
CA ASN A 100 11.42 -7.15 9.55
C ASN A 100 10.30 -7.92 10.26
N LEU A 101 9.18 -8.19 9.59
CA LEU A 101 8.11 -9.02 10.10
C LEU A 101 8.49 -10.50 9.94
N GLN A 102 9.22 -11.01 10.92
CA GLN A 102 9.40 -12.45 11.06
C GLN A 102 8.23 -13.03 11.86
N VAL A 103 7.95 -14.32 11.70
CA VAL A 103 6.94 -15.01 12.52
C VAL A 103 7.26 -14.77 14.01
N GLY A 104 6.30 -14.22 14.73
CA GLY A 104 6.42 -13.87 16.15
C GLY A 104 6.87 -12.44 16.45
N ASN A 105 7.26 -11.64 15.47
CA ASN A 105 7.50 -10.20 15.69
C ASN A 105 6.19 -9.46 15.87
N LYS A 106 6.23 -8.44 16.73
CA LYS A 106 5.08 -7.61 17.06
C LYS A 106 5.22 -6.19 16.51
N ILE A 107 4.10 -5.54 16.24
CA ILE A 107 4.07 -4.12 15.96
C ILE A 107 4.50 -3.39 17.24
N SER A 108 5.54 -2.56 17.13
CA SER A 108 6.16 -1.86 18.26
C SER A 108 6.45 -0.39 17.92
N TYR A 109 6.76 0.39 18.95
CA TYR A 109 7.20 1.78 18.75
C TYR A 109 8.41 1.87 17.82
N GLU A 110 9.38 0.99 17.98
CA GLU A 110 10.62 0.98 17.21
C GLU A 110 10.33 0.74 15.74
N LEU A 111 9.52 -0.26 15.43
CA LEU A 111 9.11 -0.57 14.06
C LEU A 111 8.37 0.62 13.43
N VAL A 112 7.33 1.12 14.10
CA VAL A 112 6.47 2.18 13.55
C VAL A 112 7.21 3.52 13.45
N ASN A 113 8.08 3.85 14.40
CA ASN A 113 8.92 5.05 14.33
C ASN A 113 9.94 4.97 13.19
N GLU A 114 10.53 3.79 12.93
CA GLU A 114 11.44 3.61 11.81
C GLU A 114 10.70 3.67 10.46
N MET A 115 9.53 3.06 10.35
CA MET A 115 8.66 3.22 9.17
C MET A 115 8.36 4.70 8.91
N HIS A 116 8.02 5.46 9.96
CA HIS A 116 7.77 6.89 9.83
C HIS A 116 9.03 7.67 9.40
N ARG A 117 10.20 7.31 9.91
CA ARG A 117 11.47 7.93 9.52
C ARG A 117 11.75 7.74 8.04
N ILE A 118 11.52 6.53 7.51
CA ILE A 118 11.70 6.22 6.09
C ILE A 118 10.70 7.00 5.22
N ILE A 119 9.43 7.10 5.62
CA ILE A 119 8.39 7.85 4.87
C ILE A 119 8.80 9.30 4.64
N LEU A 120 9.41 9.95 5.63
CA LEU A 120 9.78 11.36 5.58
C LEU A 120 11.24 11.61 5.17
N ASP A 121 11.98 10.59 4.73
CA ASP A 121 13.38 10.76 4.36
C ASP A 121 13.53 11.68 3.14
N SER A 122 14.18 12.83 3.36
CA SER A 122 14.55 13.78 2.30
C SER A 122 13.41 14.30 1.41
N VAL A 123 12.19 14.39 1.97
CA VAL A 123 10.99 14.91 1.31
C VAL A 123 10.37 16.08 2.08
N ARG A 124 9.28 16.64 1.56
CA ARG A 124 8.43 17.57 2.33
C ARG A 124 8.07 16.92 3.66
N GLY A 125 8.28 17.65 4.76
CA GLY A 125 8.08 17.10 6.11
C GLY A 125 9.32 16.51 6.76
N SER A 126 10.47 16.39 6.08
CA SER A 126 11.75 15.95 6.68
C SER A 126 12.18 16.78 7.89
N GLN A 127 11.74 18.05 7.97
CA GLN A 127 11.94 18.92 9.14
C GLN A 127 10.88 18.73 10.25
N ARG A 128 9.96 17.76 10.10
CA ARG A 128 8.86 17.50 11.03
C ARG A 128 9.17 16.36 12.03
N ASN A 129 10.43 16.22 12.42
CA ASN A 129 10.93 15.23 13.37
C ASN A 129 10.59 13.78 12.95
N PRO A 130 11.16 13.26 11.83
CA PRO A 130 10.91 11.89 11.38
C PRO A 130 11.23 10.86 12.49
N GLY A 131 10.33 9.91 12.68
CA GLY A 131 10.47 8.86 13.68
C GLY A 131 10.19 9.29 15.12
N GLN A 132 9.73 10.52 15.35
CA GLN A 132 9.46 11.04 16.70
C GLN A 132 8.00 11.40 16.89
N ILE A 133 7.41 10.88 17.95
CA ILE A 133 6.07 11.25 18.41
C ILE A 133 6.03 12.75 18.71
N ARG A 134 4.94 13.40 18.34
CA ARG A 134 4.75 14.84 18.56
C ARG A 134 4.69 15.20 20.04
N THR A 135 5.29 16.32 20.37
CA THR A 135 5.24 16.94 21.70
C THR A 135 4.42 18.21 21.71
N THR A 136 3.84 18.59 20.57
CA THR A 136 3.01 19.79 20.39
C THR A 136 1.70 19.40 19.76
N GLN A 137 0.66 20.21 19.98
CA GLN A 137 -0.65 19.99 19.37
C GLN A 137 -0.57 20.16 17.84
N ASN A 138 -1.20 19.23 17.12
CA ASN A 138 -1.44 19.32 15.70
C ASN A 138 -2.96 19.31 15.40
N TRP A 139 -3.31 19.53 14.14
CA TRP A 139 -4.70 19.53 13.69
C TRP A 139 -4.79 19.10 12.23
N ILE A 140 -5.96 18.64 11.82
CA ILE A 140 -6.27 18.19 10.47
C ILE A 140 -7.31 19.13 9.87
N GLY A 141 -7.09 19.57 8.63
CA GLY A 141 -8.04 20.43 7.92
C GLY A 141 -7.48 20.93 6.59
N PRO A 142 -8.21 21.79 5.89
CA PRO A 142 -7.76 22.40 4.65
C PRO A 142 -6.41 23.10 4.80
N ARG A 143 -5.64 23.19 3.71
CA ARG A 143 -4.35 23.86 3.72
C ARG A 143 -4.47 25.29 4.25
N GLY A 144 -3.66 25.64 5.23
CA GLY A 144 -3.65 26.97 5.86
C GLY A 144 -4.67 27.16 6.98
N CYS A 145 -5.43 26.14 7.36
CA CYS A 145 -6.33 26.22 8.52
C CYS A 145 -5.53 26.37 9.83
N THR A 146 -6.17 27.01 10.81
CA THR A 146 -5.69 27.09 12.20
C THR A 146 -6.40 26.04 13.05
N ILE A 147 -6.00 25.87 14.29
CA ILE A 147 -6.66 24.97 15.23
C ILE A 147 -8.16 25.31 15.41
N ASP A 148 -8.53 26.59 15.28
CA ASP A 148 -9.93 27.03 15.43
C ASP A 148 -10.79 26.71 14.21
N THR A 149 -10.16 26.62 13.03
CA THR A 149 -10.84 26.31 11.75
C THR A 149 -10.52 24.89 11.26
N ALA A 150 -9.89 24.08 12.08
CA ALA A 150 -9.54 22.69 11.77
C ALA A 150 -10.81 21.83 11.58
N THR A 151 -10.70 20.79 10.76
CA THR A 151 -11.74 19.78 10.64
C THR A 151 -11.72 18.82 11.83
N PHE A 152 -10.52 18.54 12.38
CA PHE A 152 -10.31 17.67 13.51
C PHE A 152 -9.07 18.08 14.28
N VAL A 153 -9.16 18.05 15.62
CA VAL A 153 -8.03 18.27 16.52
C VAL A 153 -7.78 16.96 17.28
N PRO A 154 -6.66 16.24 16.98
CA PRO A 154 -6.30 15.00 17.65
C PRO A 154 -6.11 15.15 19.16
N PRO A 155 -5.97 14.04 19.92
CA PRO A 155 -5.68 14.06 21.36
C PRO A 155 -4.49 14.94 21.73
N ILE A 156 -4.46 15.42 22.97
CA ILE A 156 -3.33 16.22 23.48
C ILE A 156 -2.03 15.40 23.45
N PRO A 157 -0.86 16.03 23.30
CA PRO A 157 0.43 15.35 23.18
C PRO A 157 0.73 14.38 24.33
N GLU A 158 0.33 14.74 25.55
CA GLU A 158 0.55 13.97 26.77
C GLU A 158 -0.14 12.60 26.77
N GLU A 159 -1.25 12.47 26.01
CA GLU A 159 -2.01 11.21 25.89
C GLU A 159 -1.49 10.30 24.78
N VAL A 160 -0.75 10.84 23.81
CA VAL A 160 -0.38 10.12 22.56
C VAL A 160 0.37 8.83 22.85
N TYR A 161 1.38 8.88 23.72
CA TYR A 161 2.17 7.69 24.06
C TYR A 161 1.31 6.57 24.65
N GLY A 162 0.46 6.90 25.62
CA GLY A 162 -0.44 5.93 26.27
C GLY A 162 -1.47 5.34 25.30
N LEU A 163 -1.99 6.17 24.38
CA LEU A 163 -2.94 5.73 23.35
C LEU A 163 -2.26 4.81 22.32
N LEU A 164 -1.05 5.13 21.87
CA LEU A 164 -0.28 4.26 20.96
C LEU A 164 0.07 2.92 21.62
N LYS A 165 0.48 2.94 22.90
CA LYS A 165 0.75 1.70 23.64
C LYS A 165 -0.46 0.77 23.60
N ASN A 166 -1.62 1.28 23.98
CA ASN A 166 -2.86 0.52 23.97
C ASN A 166 -3.25 0.07 22.53
N LEU A 167 -3.04 0.93 21.53
CA LEU A 167 -3.29 0.56 20.13
C LEU A 167 -2.38 -0.58 19.67
N TYR A 168 -1.08 -0.54 19.96
CA TYR A 168 -0.16 -1.60 19.56
C TYR A 168 -0.43 -2.92 20.30
N GLU A 169 -0.85 -2.88 21.57
CA GLU A 169 -1.34 -4.05 22.29
C GLU A 169 -2.54 -4.67 21.55
N TYR A 170 -3.52 -3.86 21.16
CA TYR A 170 -4.69 -4.29 20.39
C TYR A 170 -4.35 -4.80 18.99
N MET A 171 -3.44 -4.12 18.25
CA MET A 171 -2.99 -4.55 16.92
C MET A 171 -2.30 -5.92 16.92
N ASN A 172 -1.67 -6.26 18.04
CA ASN A 172 -0.95 -7.53 18.21
C ASN A 172 -1.83 -8.63 18.82
N ASP A 173 -3.09 -8.37 19.09
CA ASP A 173 -4.02 -9.33 19.68
C ASP A 173 -4.90 -9.96 18.59
N GLU A 174 -4.78 -11.28 18.45
CA GLU A 174 -5.52 -12.05 17.44
C GLU A 174 -6.96 -12.39 17.88
N PHE A 175 -7.35 -12.10 19.13
CA PHE A 175 -8.54 -12.72 19.74
C PHE A 175 -9.62 -11.74 20.17
N GLU A 176 -9.33 -10.45 20.28
CA GLU A 176 -10.31 -9.45 20.74
C GLU A 176 -11.45 -9.27 19.72
N ASP A 177 -11.12 -9.16 18.44
CA ASP A 177 -12.05 -8.93 17.34
C ASP A 177 -11.75 -9.82 16.12
N PRO A 178 -12.75 -10.10 15.25
CA PRO A 178 -12.47 -10.74 13.96
C PRO A 178 -11.38 -10.00 13.19
N LEU A 179 -10.43 -10.72 12.57
CA LEU A 179 -9.24 -10.17 11.92
C LEU A 179 -9.49 -8.87 11.13
N LEU A 180 -10.44 -8.88 10.20
CA LEU A 180 -10.70 -7.72 9.34
C LEU A 180 -11.36 -6.55 10.08
N VAL A 181 -12.05 -6.82 11.19
CA VAL A 181 -12.59 -5.78 12.08
C VAL A 181 -11.47 -5.18 12.92
N ASN A 182 -10.55 -6.01 13.45
CA ASN A 182 -9.36 -5.54 14.16
C ASN A 182 -8.54 -4.59 13.27
N ILE A 183 -8.28 -4.97 12.01
CA ILE A 183 -7.58 -4.13 11.03
C ILE A 183 -8.30 -2.78 10.82
N ALA A 184 -9.62 -2.81 10.62
CA ALA A 184 -10.41 -1.60 10.42
C ALA A 184 -10.32 -0.64 11.61
N LEU A 185 -10.51 -1.16 12.81
CA LEU A 185 -10.48 -0.38 14.05
C LEU A 185 -9.07 0.13 14.38
N SER A 186 -8.04 -0.69 14.15
CA SER A 186 -6.63 -0.30 14.30
C SER A 186 -6.29 0.88 13.42
N HIS A 187 -6.65 0.80 12.14
CA HIS A 187 -6.41 1.89 11.19
C HIS A 187 -7.13 3.18 11.61
N MET A 188 -8.41 3.10 11.96
CA MET A 188 -9.19 4.25 12.44
C MET A 188 -8.58 4.89 13.67
N GLN A 189 -8.17 4.07 14.65
CA GLN A 189 -7.59 4.57 15.89
C GLN A 189 -6.23 5.22 15.66
N PHE A 190 -5.40 4.66 14.78
CA PHE A 190 -4.12 5.26 14.38
C PHE A 190 -4.33 6.65 13.75
N GLU A 191 -5.26 6.76 12.80
CA GLU A 191 -5.64 8.04 12.16
C GLU A 191 -6.24 9.05 13.18
N THR A 192 -6.85 8.55 14.25
CA THR A 192 -7.44 9.40 15.31
C THR A 192 -6.38 9.92 16.27
N ILE A 193 -5.43 9.08 16.69
CA ILE A 193 -4.32 9.49 17.58
C ILE A 193 -3.44 10.52 16.89
N HIS A 194 -3.19 10.35 15.60
CA HIS A 194 -2.43 11.26 14.74
C HIS A 194 -1.11 11.67 15.38
N ALA A 195 -0.29 10.66 15.68
CA ALA A 195 0.82 10.72 16.61
C ALA A 195 2.03 11.54 16.14
N TYR A 196 2.14 11.84 14.85
CA TYR A 196 3.29 12.52 14.27
C TYR A 196 2.91 13.88 13.72
N LYS A 197 3.92 14.74 13.49
CA LYS A 197 3.70 16.09 12.93
C LYS A 197 3.29 16.07 11.45
N ASP A 198 3.66 15.02 10.72
CA ASP A 198 3.37 14.81 9.30
C ASP A 198 3.42 13.30 9.00
N GLY A 199 2.92 12.84 7.85
CA GLY A 199 3.05 11.46 7.38
C GLY A 199 2.13 10.43 8.04
N ASN A 200 1.23 10.84 8.95
CA ASN A 200 0.34 9.89 9.66
C ASN A 200 -0.54 9.08 8.71
N GLY A 201 -1.18 9.70 7.72
CA GLY A 201 -2.06 9.01 6.78
C GLY A 201 -1.31 7.96 5.94
N ARG A 202 -0.13 8.30 5.39
CA ARG A 202 0.73 7.36 4.66
C ARG A 202 1.16 6.19 5.53
N LEU A 203 1.57 6.47 6.77
CA LEU A 203 1.98 5.45 7.73
C LEU A 203 0.81 4.58 8.17
N GLY A 204 -0.34 5.16 8.49
CA GLY A 204 -1.55 4.43 8.88
C GLY A 204 -2.02 3.46 7.79
N ARG A 205 -1.97 3.88 6.51
CA ARG A 205 -2.30 2.99 5.38
C ARG A 205 -1.24 1.91 5.16
N ALA A 206 0.06 2.22 5.34
CA ALA A 206 1.13 1.23 5.26
C ALA A 206 1.05 0.18 6.38
N LEU A 207 0.52 0.53 7.55
CA LEU A 207 0.31 -0.40 8.65
C LEU A 207 -0.78 -1.44 8.38
N ILE A 208 -1.75 -1.18 7.50
CA ILE A 208 -2.82 -2.13 7.16
C ILE A 208 -2.25 -3.45 6.64
N PRO A 209 -1.49 -3.50 5.51
CA PRO A 209 -0.92 -4.73 5.00
C PRO A 209 0.09 -5.37 5.96
N VAL A 210 0.81 -4.56 6.72
CA VAL A 210 1.79 -5.01 7.71
C VAL A 210 1.11 -5.78 8.86
N GLN A 211 0.08 -5.19 9.47
CA GLN A 211 -0.69 -5.82 10.54
C GLN A 211 -1.41 -7.08 10.03
N MET A 212 -1.99 -7.00 8.84
CA MET A 212 -2.70 -8.13 8.25
C MET A 212 -1.76 -9.32 8.03
N ALA A 213 -0.57 -9.08 7.47
CA ALA A 213 0.43 -10.11 7.25
C ALA A 213 0.95 -10.72 8.55
N MET A 214 1.12 -9.93 9.59
CA MET A 214 1.54 -10.39 10.92
C MET A 214 0.47 -11.32 11.52
N LEU A 215 -0.78 -10.91 11.54
CA LEU A 215 -1.88 -11.69 12.13
C LEU A 215 -2.22 -12.95 11.30
N ASP A 216 -2.12 -12.88 10.00
CA ASP A 216 -2.34 -14.00 9.07
C ASP A 216 -1.09 -14.89 8.86
N GLN A 217 0.00 -14.59 9.54
CA GLN A 217 1.31 -15.28 9.41
C GLN A 217 1.75 -15.46 7.96
N SER A 218 1.59 -14.42 7.16
CA SER A 218 1.83 -14.40 5.72
C SER A 218 2.73 -13.23 5.31
N THR A 219 2.92 -13.04 4.01
CA THR A 219 3.49 -11.81 3.46
C THR A 219 2.38 -10.79 3.21
N PRO A 220 2.68 -9.47 3.22
CA PRO A 220 1.70 -8.45 2.85
C PRO A 220 1.20 -8.65 1.42
N ILE A 221 -0.10 -8.85 1.25
CA ILE A 221 -0.73 -9.06 -0.06
C ILE A 221 -1.91 -8.14 -0.32
N LEU A 222 -2.61 -7.68 0.72
CA LEU A 222 -3.77 -6.80 0.59
C LEU A 222 -3.41 -5.36 0.96
N TYR A 223 -3.47 -4.47 -0.02
CA TYR A 223 -3.18 -3.05 0.09
C TYR A 223 -4.45 -2.26 -0.22
N MET A 224 -4.74 -1.21 0.53
CA MET A 224 -6.06 -0.58 0.53
C MET A 224 -6.12 0.80 -0.12
N SER A 225 -4.96 1.42 -0.45
CA SER A 225 -4.96 2.82 -0.87
C SER A 225 -5.64 3.06 -2.22
N GLU A 226 -5.70 2.07 -3.11
CA GLU A 226 -6.40 2.19 -4.38
C GLU A 226 -7.90 2.44 -4.17
N ILE A 227 -8.53 1.63 -3.32
CA ILE A 227 -9.97 1.75 -3.04
C ILE A 227 -10.26 2.93 -2.10
N LEU A 228 -9.38 3.21 -1.14
CA LEU A 228 -9.53 4.35 -0.22
C LEU A 228 -9.37 5.69 -0.96
N GLU A 229 -8.53 5.76 -1.99
CA GLU A 229 -8.41 6.93 -2.85
C GLU A 229 -9.66 7.09 -3.71
N LEU A 230 -10.14 6.02 -4.32
CA LEU A 230 -11.38 6.02 -5.10
C LEU A 230 -12.57 6.53 -4.28
N TYR A 231 -12.66 6.12 -3.01
CA TYR A 231 -13.71 6.51 -2.08
C TYR A 231 -13.29 7.62 -1.10
N LYS A 232 -12.27 8.41 -1.43
CA LYS A 232 -11.65 9.39 -0.52
C LYS A 232 -12.66 10.27 0.25
N PRO A 233 -13.71 10.87 -0.36
CA PRO A 233 -14.68 11.65 0.40
C PRO A 233 -15.47 10.82 1.42
N SER A 234 -15.83 9.58 1.07
CA SER A 234 -16.52 8.66 1.97
C SER A 234 -15.61 8.14 3.06
N TYR A 235 -14.35 7.84 2.75
CA TYR A 235 -13.33 7.44 3.71
C TYR A 235 -13.15 8.51 4.79
N GLN A 236 -12.92 9.76 4.40
CA GLN A 236 -12.77 10.87 5.35
C GLN A 236 -14.02 11.08 6.19
N ARG A 237 -15.22 11.02 5.59
CA ARG A 237 -16.49 11.14 6.30
C ARG A 237 -16.69 10.02 7.31
N ASN A 238 -16.42 8.77 6.95
CA ASN A 238 -16.60 7.62 7.85
C ASN A 238 -15.60 7.64 9.02
N LEU A 239 -14.37 8.12 8.83
CA LEU A 239 -13.44 8.39 9.93
C LEU A 239 -14.04 9.40 10.92
N MET A 240 -14.61 10.49 10.43
CA MET A 240 -15.23 11.51 11.28
C MET A 240 -16.47 10.99 12.00
N GLU A 241 -17.33 10.24 11.31
CA GLU A 241 -18.53 9.65 11.93
C GLU A 241 -18.16 8.62 13.01
N CYS A 242 -17.10 7.83 12.81
CA CYS A 242 -16.58 6.92 13.82
C CYS A 242 -16.15 7.67 15.10
N ARG A 243 -15.42 8.76 14.94
CA ARG A 243 -15.02 9.66 16.05
C ARG A 243 -16.22 10.26 16.80
N ARG A 244 -17.38 10.40 16.15
CA ARG A 244 -18.65 10.83 16.74
C ARG A 244 -19.45 9.70 17.37
N GLY A 245 -18.95 8.46 17.32
CA GLY A 245 -19.57 7.29 17.95
C GLY A 245 -20.19 6.27 16.97
N ASN A 246 -20.19 6.54 15.66
CA ASN A 246 -20.69 5.58 14.66
C ASN A 246 -19.61 4.55 14.28
N VAL A 247 -19.14 3.77 15.28
CA VAL A 247 -18.11 2.76 15.10
C VAL A 247 -18.57 1.66 14.13
N SER A 248 -19.80 1.15 14.33
CA SER A 248 -20.38 0.11 13.45
C SER A 248 -20.48 0.54 11.99
N GLY A 249 -20.81 1.82 11.72
CA GLY A 249 -20.86 2.36 10.36
C GLY A 249 -19.49 2.39 9.69
N TYR A 250 -18.45 2.76 10.44
CA TYR A 250 -17.08 2.73 9.93
C TYR A 250 -16.60 1.31 9.60
N ILE A 251 -16.86 0.34 10.50
CA ILE A 251 -16.50 -1.07 10.26
C ILE A 251 -17.15 -1.57 8.97
N LYS A 252 -18.45 -1.33 8.78
CA LYS A 252 -19.18 -1.74 7.57
C LYS A 252 -18.57 -1.12 6.31
N PHE A 253 -18.28 0.18 6.34
CA PHE A 253 -17.61 0.87 5.24
C PHE A 253 -16.25 0.24 4.91
N PHE A 254 -15.43 -0.03 5.92
CA PHE A 254 -14.08 -0.58 5.72
C PHE A 254 -14.12 -2.01 5.19
N LEU A 255 -15.03 -2.85 5.70
CA LEU A 255 -15.25 -4.21 5.19
C LEU A 255 -15.69 -4.20 3.72
N GLN A 256 -16.58 -3.26 3.33
CA GLN A 256 -16.94 -3.09 1.92
C GLN A 256 -15.73 -2.69 1.07
N CYS A 257 -14.87 -1.79 1.56
CA CYS A 257 -13.62 -1.45 0.88
C CYS A 257 -12.70 -2.66 0.70
N ILE A 258 -12.61 -3.57 1.69
CA ILE A 258 -11.85 -4.83 1.56
C ILE A 258 -12.43 -5.71 0.45
N ILE A 259 -13.76 -5.89 0.42
CA ILE A 259 -14.45 -6.67 -0.62
C ILE A 259 -14.14 -6.10 -2.01
N ASP A 260 -14.30 -4.79 -2.17
CA ASP A 260 -14.08 -4.11 -3.46
C ASP A 260 -12.62 -4.19 -3.90
N GLN A 261 -11.67 -4.05 -2.97
CA GLN A 261 -10.25 -4.18 -3.26
C GLN A 261 -9.87 -5.62 -3.67
N CYS A 262 -10.38 -6.61 -2.95
CA CYS A 262 -10.16 -8.02 -3.31
C CYS A 262 -10.73 -8.34 -4.69
N ASN A 263 -11.95 -7.89 -4.99
CA ASN A 263 -12.55 -8.07 -6.31
C ASN A 263 -11.73 -7.41 -7.42
N ALA A 264 -11.20 -6.21 -7.19
CA ALA A 264 -10.31 -5.54 -8.14
C ALA A 264 -9.02 -6.34 -8.38
N TYR A 265 -8.43 -6.92 -7.35
CA TYR A 265 -7.22 -7.73 -7.48
C TYR A 265 -7.49 -9.06 -8.15
N ILE A 266 -8.59 -9.74 -7.83
CA ILE A 266 -9.02 -10.99 -8.50
C ILE A 266 -9.18 -10.73 -10.01
N TYR A 267 -9.90 -9.66 -10.38
CA TYR A 267 -10.06 -9.29 -11.78
C TYR A 267 -8.73 -9.02 -12.49
N LYS A 268 -7.82 -8.27 -11.87
CA LYS A 268 -6.49 -7.99 -12.42
C LYS A 268 -5.67 -9.27 -12.60
N LEU A 269 -5.69 -10.16 -11.61
CA LEU A 269 -4.98 -11.43 -11.69
C LEU A 269 -5.50 -12.34 -12.79
N ASP A 270 -6.82 -12.44 -12.98
CA ASP A 270 -7.40 -13.23 -14.06
C ASP A 270 -6.98 -12.68 -15.43
N ARG A 271 -6.98 -11.36 -15.59
CA ARG A 271 -6.49 -10.73 -16.83
C ARG A 271 -5.00 -10.97 -17.07
N ILE A 272 -4.17 -10.89 -16.04
CA ILE A 272 -2.73 -11.18 -16.15
C ILE A 272 -2.51 -12.66 -16.52
N LYS A 273 -3.27 -13.59 -15.94
CA LYS A 273 -3.20 -15.02 -16.28
C LYS A 273 -3.53 -15.29 -17.75
N GLU A 274 -4.56 -14.61 -18.29
CA GLU A 274 -4.92 -14.71 -19.71
C GLU A 274 -3.77 -14.20 -20.59
N ILE A 275 -3.27 -12.99 -20.33
CA ILE A 275 -2.14 -12.40 -21.08
C ILE A 275 -0.91 -13.31 -21.00
N TYR A 276 -0.58 -13.80 -19.81
CA TYR A 276 0.56 -14.71 -19.62
C TYR A 276 0.47 -15.96 -20.51
N LYS A 277 -0.72 -16.59 -20.56
CA LYS A 277 -0.95 -17.77 -21.40
C LYS A 277 -0.80 -17.47 -22.88
N GLU A 278 -1.34 -16.33 -23.33
CA GLU A 278 -1.23 -15.87 -24.72
C GLU A 278 0.23 -15.58 -25.09
N ASP A 279 0.96 -14.86 -24.25
CA ASP A 279 2.37 -14.51 -24.45
C ASP A 279 3.25 -15.77 -24.47
N MET A 280 3.06 -16.68 -23.51
CA MET A 280 3.84 -17.94 -23.45
C MET A 280 3.64 -18.80 -24.70
N LYS A 281 2.42 -18.84 -25.26
CA LYS A 281 2.13 -19.52 -26.53
C LYS A 281 2.80 -18.78 -27.72
N THR A 282 2.76 -17.45 -27.69
CA THR A 282 3.30 -16.62 -28.77
C THR A 282 4.83 -16.75 -28.86
N ILE A 283 5.52 -16.81 -27.73
CA ILE A 283 6.99 -16.93 -27.70
C ILE A 283 7.52 -18.31 -28.13
N GLU A 284 6.68 -19.34 -28.24
CA GLU A 284 7.07 -20.65 -28.82
C GLU A 284 7.59 -20.52 -30.26
N ALA A 285 7.17 -19.46 -30.97
CA ALA A 285 7.66 -19.14 -32.32
C ALA A 285 9.14 -18.66 -32.29
N ILE A 286 9.67 -18.24 -31.16
CA ILE A 286 11.04 -17.75 -31.00
C ILE A 286 11.99 -18.92 -30.80
N LYS A 287 12.94 -19.12 -31.74
CA LYS A 287 13.92 -20.21 -31.65
C LYS A 287 14.94 -19.96 -30.53
N GLY A 288 15.11 -20.96 -29.67
CA GLY A 288 16.15 -21.02 -28.63
C GLY A 288 15.60 -20.76 -27.22
N ASN A 289 16.32 -21.21 -26.21
CA ASN A 289 15.89 -21.23 -24.81
C ASN A 289 16.10 -19.88 -24.07
N SER A 290 16.79 -18.92 -24.69
CA SER A 290 17.08 -17.64 -24.00
C SER A 290 15.83 -16.79 -23.79
N VAL A 291 14.79 -16.94 -24.60
CA VAL A 291 13.51 -16.23 -24.41
C VAL A 291 12.87 -16.60 -23.07
N TYR A 292 12.95 -17.87 -22.63
CA TYR A 292 12.41 -18.32 -21.35
C TYR A 292 13.20 -17.81 -20.13
N LYS A 293 14.44 -17.31 -20.33
CA LYS A 293 15.21 -16.58 -19.29
C LYS A 293 14.86 -15.10 -19.26
N ILE A 294 14.48 -14.53 -20.39
CA ILE A 294 14.17 -13.11 -20.57
C ILE A 294 12.74 -12.79 -20.13
N MET A 295 11.77 -13.63 -20.49
CA MET A 295 10.35 -13.37 -20.19
C MET A 295 10.06 -13.14 -18.71
N PRO A 296 10.52 -13.94 -17.74
CA PRO A 296 10.30 -13.68 -16.32
C PRO A 296 10.86 -12.33 -15.85
N VAL A 297 11.96 -11.86 -16.47
CA VAL A 297 12.55 -10.55 -16.17
C VAL A 297 11.69 -9.42 -16.72
N ILE A 298 11.21 -9.57 -17.98
CA ILE A 298 10.31 -8.58 -18.60
C ILE A 298 9.01 -8.46 -17.81
N MET A 299 8.43 -9.55 -17.40
CA MET A 299 7.17 -9.55 -16.63
C MET A 299 7.24 -8.81 -15.29
N LYS A 300 8.43 -8.78 -14.67
CA LYS A 300 8.69 -7.98 -13.47
C LYS A 300 8.80 -6.46 -13.74
N GLN A 301 8.98 -6.08 -15.00
CA GLN A 301 9.30 -4.71 -15.38
C GLN A 301 8.21 -4.16 -16.30
N ILE A 302 7.40 -3.22 -15.83
CA ILE A 302 6.40 -2.55 -16.67
C ILE A 302 7.10 -1.71 -17.75
N VAL A 303 8.19 -1.04 -17.38
CA VAL A 303 9.06 -0.29 -18.28
C VAL A 303 10.51 -0.73 -18.04
N PHE A 304 11.25 -0.99 -19.11
CA PHE A 304 12.63 -1.48 -19.03
C PHE A 304 13.50 -1.04 -20.22
N THR A 305 14.80 -1.11 -20.04
CA THR A 305 15.80 -0.95 -21.10
C THR A 305 16.41 -2.31 -21.47
N LYS A 306 16.94 -2.42 -22.71
CA LYS A 306 17.67 -3.64 -23.13
C LYS A 306 18.84 -3.98 -22.20
N LYS A 307 19.47 -2.94 -21.63
CA LYS A 307 20.59 -3.09 -20.69
C LYS A 307 20.14 -3.75 -19.39
N GLU A 308 19.02 -3.31 -18.82
CA GLU A 308 18.45 -3.92 -17.61
C GLU A 308 18.08 -5.39 -17.84
N ILE A 309 17.46 -5.69 -18.98
CA ILE A 309 17.12 -7.09 -19.31
C ILE A 309 18.39 -7.93 -19.44
N GLN A 310 19.47 -7.39 -20.02
CA GLN A 310 20.77 -8.07 -20.08
C GLN A 310 21.33 -8.36 -18.68
N GLU A 311 21.38 -7.35 -17.82
CA GLU A 311 21.93 -7.46 -16.47
C GLU A 311 21.13 -8.44 -15.60
N LEU A 312 19.80 -8.38 -15.67
CA LEU A 312 18.93 -9.21 -14.84
C LEU A 312 18.78 -10.65 -15.35
N SER A 313 18.78 -10.87 -16.68
CA SER A 313 18.64 -12.21 -17.25
C SER A 313 19.96 -12.96 -17.39
N GLY A 314 21.10 -12.28 -17.34
CA GLY A 314 22.42 -12.83 -17.60
C GLY A 314 22.64 -13.28 -19.06
N VAL A 315 21.76 -12.85 -19.98
CA VAL A 315 21.85 -13.21 -21.42
C VAL A 315 22.69 -12.16 -22.14
N SER A 316 23.50 -12.58 -23.13
CA SER A 316 24.40 -11.70 -23.86
C SER A 316 23.65 -10.59 -24.63
N PRO A 317 24.26 -9.39 -24.82
CA PRO A 317 23.62 -8.22 -25.42
C PRO A 317 23.03 -8.47 -26.80
N ASN A 318 23.74 -9.21 -27.65
CA ASN A 318 23.29 -9.52 -29.02
C ASN A 318 22.05 -10.41 -29.01
N VAL A 319 21.99 -11.37 -28.11
CA VAL A 319 20.84 -12.26 -27.94
C VAL A 319 19.65 -11.52 -27.38
N VAL A 320 19.85 -10.69 -26.34
CA VAL A 320 18.80 -9.81 -25.77
C VAL A 320 18.23 -8.91 -26.85
N SER A 321 19.08 -8.21 -27.63
CA SER A 321 18.60 -7.32 -28.69
C SER A 321 17.77 -8.05 -29.75
N LYS A 322 18.21 -9.26 -30.15
CA LYS A 322 17.48 -10.08 -31.09
C LYS A 322 16.11 -10.49 -30.57
N ILE A 323 16.06 -11.01 -29.32
CA ILE A 323 14.80 -11.47 -28.71
C ILE A 323 13.84 -10.30 -28.47
N ILE A 324 14.33 -9.16 -27.97
CA ILE A 324 13.50 -7.96 -27.78
C ILE A 324 12.86 -7.51 -29.11
N ASN A 325 13.62 -7.51 -30.22
CA ASN A 325 13.04 -7.16 -31.51
C ASN A 325 11.97 -8.15 -31.95
N GLN A 326 12.21 -9.47 -31.76
CA GLN A 326 11.19 -10.50 -32.04
C GLN A 326 9.95 -10.36 -31.17
N LEU A 327 10.07 -10.03 -29.88
CA LEU A 327 8.94 -9.78 -28.99
C LEU A 327 8.13 -8.53 -29.41
N VAL A 328 8.80 -7.51 -29.95
CA VAL A 328 8.14 -6.33 -30.56
C VAL A 328 7.38 -6.75 -31.82
N ASP A 329 8.02 -7.50 -32.72
CA ASP A 329 7.38 -7.97 -33.97
C ASP A 329 6.16 -8.85 -33.69
N LEU A 330 6.15 -9.58 -32.58
CA LEU A 330 5.05 -10.42 -32.10
C LEU A 330 4.02 -9.68 -31.23
N ASN A 331 4.17 -8.37 -31.03
CA ASN A 331 3.34 -7.52 -30.16
C ASN A 331 3.24 -7.99 -28.70
N VAL A 332 4.21 -8.73 -28.18
CA VAL A 332 4.32 -9.09 -26.75
C VAL A 332 4.76 -7.89 -25.93
N ILE A 333 5.60 -7.04 -26.50
CA ILE A 333 6.05 -5.77 -25.90
C ILE A 333 5.94 -4.64 -26.91
N ILE A 334 5.82 -3.41 -26.40
CA ILE A 334 5.66 -2.22 -27.23
C ILE A 334 6.91 -1.34 -27.06
N PRO A 335 7.54 -0.85 -28.15
CA PRO A 335 8.59 0.15 -28.03
C PRO A 335 8.05 1.44 -27.46
N ASP A 336 8.67 1.93 -26.40
CA ASP A 336 8.31 3.22 -25.83
C ASP A 336 8.98 4.35 -26.62
N SER A 337 8.17 5.26 -27.15
CA SER A 337 8.62 6.48 -27.81
C SER A 337 8.84 7.66 -26.87
N THR A 338 8.55 7.49 -25.58
CA THR A 338 8.73 8.55 -24.59
C THR A 338 10.21 8.89 -24.50
N LYS A 339 10.59 10.08 -24.97
CA LYS A 339 11.96 10.59 -24.83
C LYS A 339 12.22 10.85 -23.36
N MET A 340 12.77 9.86 -22.68
CA MET A 340 13.33 10.09 -21.36
C MET A 340 14.40 11.15 -21.50
N LYS A 341 14.28 12.28 -20.79
CA LYS A 341 15.36 13.24 -20.66
C LYS A 341 16.46 12.55 -19.85
N LYS A 342 17.37 11.89 -20.57
CA LYS A 342 18.65 11.50 -19.98
C LYS A 342 19.44 12.77 -19.79
N GLY A 343 19.59 13.21 -18.55
CA GLY A 343 20.83 13.83 -18.13
C GLY A 343 21.90 12.72 -18.20
N TYR A 344 22.94 12.92 -18.98
CA TYR A 344 24.16 12.11 -18.99
C TYR A 344 24.83 12.23 -17.62
#